data_4e46b7cd145cac6dc2cf30a458c2fe2c
#
_entry.id   4e46b7cd145cac6dc2cf30a458c2fe2c
#
_cell.length_a   1.000
_cell.length_b   1.000
_cell.length_c   1.000
_cell.angle_alpha   90.00
_cell.angle_beta   90.00
_cell.angle_gamma   90.00
#
_symmetry.space_group_name_H-M   'P 1'
#
loop_
_entity.id
_entity.type
_entity.pdbx_description
1 polymer ?
#
loop_
_entity_poly.entity_id
_entity_poly.type
_entity_poly.pdbx_seq_one_letter_code
_entity_poly.pdbx_strand_id
1 'polypeptide(L)'
;MRLLNRRSTIAPTAFAEHEDYMIKGDKFEKVLTFWEYPTEFIEGYLAPFLLNSNYTMDMRTEQIDLDYASLLKGERNDLQEKLNRSTDPSEQTKLSERIRALDTHIRESIRTSSRTMNVIINLYVRGDTLEECSERARDIKACYGGQEYQVKLRGIKFLQQGLYKLNSPLFIDDGLRKEPKYLQGQPMTTASVAGLWPWIFDTLEDPEGTLIGRELTSGGKIIFDQFYYMHDVLQAPLDGRVNGNMIIVGTTGSGKSTLMGLIIKNHIMNGRKIVWIDPENRNERLTRRVGGDFISLGRNGHLINIFDLKPCSSDGDSWTKREMYDTRQAVANVVEEIKITFKMLFADITQEELAMLPSLVSKTYEYVGIDPTDGTFEKLTVNAFPTFQTFATVVKQEIKKYTKEDSIANALEISALRALNMKMRHLTCYDGVDGEYAKYFNGTTTISSALMKDSTVLSFGTKDLFQVDDSLKNALLRMIFQYAWSLCLGNEDQECVFAVDEEHMFIQEPKLAEILAVFQRRSRKYHTVTLSSTQEVVEYTNPAILNHGKAIFNNSAYQVYMTLKKNSVSELSKLTSLYDYEMMQIERQPAHQAIMVVGNRHIPIEVLATRRDLQLLE
;
A
#
# COMPACT_ATOMS: atom_id res chain seq x y z
N MET A 1 -42.23 -31.08 15.28
CA MET A 1 -41.04 -31.92 15.00
C MET A 1 -39.78 -31.13 14.59
N ARG A 2 -39.85 -29.92 14.04
CA ARG A 2 -38.65 -29.10 13.66
C ARG A 2 -37.97 -28.34 14.82
N LEU A 3 -38.60 -28.19 15.97
CA LEU A 3 -38.01 -27.49 17.13
C LEU A 3 -37.10 -28.37 18.01
N LEU A 4 -37.27 -29.70 17.95
CA LEU A 4 -36.45 -30.65 18.70
C LEU A 4 -35.04 -30.83 18.08
N ASN A 5 -34.90 -30.62 16.76
CA ASN A 5 -33.59 -30.73 16.08
C ASN A 5 -32.66 -29.52 16.30
N ARG A 6 -33.19 -28.38 16.76
CA ARG A 6 -32.32 -27.22 17.07
C ARG A 6 -31.62 -27.31 18.43
N ARG A 7 -32.15 -28.09 19.37
CA ARG A 7 -31.49 -28.31 20.67
C ARG A 7 -30.27 -29.24 20.57
N SER A 8 -30.26 -30.17 19.61
CA SER A 8 -29.15 -31.07 19.40
C SER A 8 -27.92 -30.41 18.75
N THR A 9 -28.09 -29.19 18.16
CA THR A 9 -26.97 -28.44 17.54
C THR A 9 -26.27 -27.47 18.49
N ILE A 10 -26.82 -27.22 19.67
CA ILE A 10 -26.29 -26.28 20.67
C ILE A 10 -25.53 -27.02 21.78
N ALA A 11 -25.94 -28.22 22.15
CA ALA A 11 -25.25 -29.04 23.15
C ALA A 11 -24.39 -30.08 22.46
N PRO A 12 -23.14 -30.34 22.96
CA PRO A 12 -22.31 -31.42 22.44
C PRO A 12 -23.01 -32.76 22.62
N THR A 13 -22.93 -33.62 21.61
CA THR A 13 -23.56 -34.97 21.64
C THR A 13 -22.85 -35.92 22.60
N ALA A 14 -21.61 -35.65 22.94
CA ALA A 14 -20.81 -36.35 23.92
C ALA A 14 -20.01 -35.37 24.75
N PHE A 15 -19.82 -35.66 26.02
CA PHE A 15 -18.93 -34.94 26.91
C PHE A 15 -18.30 -35.97 27.87
N ALA A 16 -16.99 -36.17 27.75
CA ALA A 16 -16.25 -37.09 28.57
C ALA A 16 -14.91 -36.47 29.01
N GLU A 17 -14.60 -36.60 30.30
CA GLU A 17 -13.30 -36.20 30.86
C GLU A 17 -12.36 -37.42 30.90
N HIS A 18 -11.13 -37.19 30.45
CA HIS A 18 -10.00 -38.08 30.56
C HIS A 18 -8.89 -37.47 31.41
N GLU A 19 -7.78 -38.16 31.56
CA GLU A 19 -6.68 -37.76 32.43
C GLU A 19 -6.18 -36.32 32.15
N ASP A 20 -5.98 -35.97 30.87
CA ASP A 20 -5.41 -34.68 30.47
C ASP A 20 -6.10 -34.01 29.27
N TYR A 21 -7.29 -34.51 28.90
CA TYR A 21 -8.12 -33.96 27.83
C TYR A 21 -9.62 -34.24 28.07
N MET A 22 -10.46 -33.59 27.30
CA MET A 22 -11.90 -33.83 27.23
C MET A 22 -12.30 -34.20 25.80
N ILE A 23 -13.36 -34.98 25.66
CA ILE A 23 -14.08 -35.17 24.42
C ILE A 23 -15.35 -34.33 24.48
N LYS A 24 -15.55 -33.46 23.49
CA LYS A 24 -16.70 -32.56 23.40
C LYS A 24 -17.31 -32.65 22.00
N GLY A 25 -18.37 -33.45 21.90
CA GLY A 25 -18.92 -33.81 20.59
C GLY A 25 -17.98 -34.74 19.84
N ASP A 26 -17.50 -34.31 18.71
CA ASP A 26 -16.55 -34.99 17.82
C ASP A 26 -15.10 -34.44 17.93
N LYS A 27 -14.84 -33.53 18.87
CA LYS A 27 -13.56 -32.87 19.04
C LYS A 27 -12.86 -33.25 20.34
N PHE A 28 -11.53 -33.24 20.29
CA PHE A 28 -10.68 -33.31 21.47
C PHE A 28 -10.34 -31.91 21.96
N GLU A 29 -10.40 -31.69 23.28
CA GLU A 29 -10.13 -30.39 23.89
C GLU A 29 -9.19 -30.58 25.09
N LYS A 30 -8.13 -29.76 25.17
CA LYS A 30 -7.24 -29.65 26.34
C LYS A 30 -7.35 -28.26 26.93
N VAL A 31 -7.52 -28.17 28.23
CA VAL A 31 -7.52 -26.90 28.96
C VAL A 31 -6.13 -26.65 29.51
N LEU A 32 -5.53 -25.53 29.13
CA LEU A 32 -4.28 -25.02 29.65
C LEU A 32 -4.58 -23.80 30.52
N THR A 33 -4.20 -23.83 31.77
CA THR A 33 -4.36 -22.68 32.67
C THR A 33 -3.05 -21.92 32.82
N PHE A 34 -3.15 -20.61 32.98
CA PHE A 34 -2.02 -19.75 33.34
C PHE A 34 -1.62 -20.07 34.78
N TRP A 35 -0.46 -20.72 34.92
CA TRP A 35 0.05 -21.17 36.21
C TRP A 35 1.00 -20.17 36.87
N GLU A 36 1.90 -19.58 36.07
CA GLU A 36 2.78 -18.51 36.49
C GLU A 36 2.67 -17.38 35.49
N TYR A 37 2.57 -16.17 35.97
CA TYR A 37 2.56 -14.93 35.20
C TYR A 37 3.95 -14.29 35.25
N PRO A 38 4.33 -13.45 34.26
CA PRO A 38 5.53 -12.64 34.36
C PRO A 38 5.45 -11.70 35.56
N THR A 39 6.61 -11.31 36.07
CA THR A 39 6.70 -10.35 37.19
C THR A 39 6.24 -8.94 36.82
N GLU A 40 6.44 -8.59 35.55
CA GLU A 40 6.00 -7.33 34.95
C GLU A 40 5.36 -7.62 33.59
N PHE A 41 4.28 -6.96 33.25
CA PHE A 41 3.66 -7.00 31.94
C PHE A 41 3.23 -5.61 31.49
N ILE A 42 3.39 -5.38 30.21
CA ILE A 42 2.99 -4.14 29.54
C ILE A 42 1.47 -4.11 29.33
N GLU A 43 0.93 -2.92 29.09
CA GLU A 43 -0.46 -2.77 28.69
C GLU A 43 -0.75 -3.60 27.43
N GLY A 44 -1.90 -4.29 27.43
CA GLY A 44 -2.26 -5.17 26.30
C GLY A 44 -1.53 -6.51 26.27
N TYR A 45 -0.91 -6.92 27.36
CA TYR A 45 -0.14 -8.16 27.46
C TYR A 45 -0.84 -9.40 26.87
N LEU A 46 -2.18 -9.49 26.99
CA LEU A 46 -2.97 -10.59 26.42
C LEU A 46 -3.37 -10.39 24.95
N ALA A 47 -3.10 -9.25 24.34
CA ALA A 47 -3.52 -9.00 22.96
C ALA A 47 -2.97 -10.04 21.95
N PRO A 48 -1.69 -10.46 21.98
CA PRO A 48 -1.18 -11.50 21.09
C PRO A 48 -1.88 -12.85 21.24
N PHE A 49 -2.41 -13.15 22.42
CA PHE A 49 -3.14 -14.40 22.66
C PHE A 49 -4.51 -14.43 21.93
N LEU A 50 -5.12 -13.29 21.61
CA LEU A 50 -6.37 -13.22 20.86
C LEU A 50 -6.21 -13.52 19.36
N LEU A 51 -5.01 -13.44 18.83
CA LEU A 51 -4.73 -13.60 17.39
C LEU A 51 -4.60 -15.07 16.97
N ASN A 52 -4.50 -15.98 17.91
CA ASN A 52 -4.30 -17.38 17.63
C ASN A 52 -5.65 -18.11 17.51
N SER A 53 -5.94 -18.68 16.34
CA SER A 53 -7.18 -19.41 16.06
C SER A 53 -7.20 -20.85 16.60
N ASN A 54 -6.07 -21.35 17.14
CA ASN A 54 -5.94 -22.74 17.59
C ASN A 54 -6.55 -23.01 18.98
N TYR A 55 -6.99 -21.97 19.67
CA TYR A 55 -7.64 -22.07 20.97
C TYR A 55 -8.67 -20.95 21.19
N THR A 56 -9.49 -21.14 22.20
CA THR A 56 -10.33 -20.05 22.78
C THR A 56 -9.75 -19.67 24.13
N MET A 57 -9.65 -18.38 24.43
CA MET A 57 -9.19 -17.87 25.72
C MET A 57 -10.36 -17.35 26.54
N ASP A 58 -10.44 -17.76 27.78
CA ASP A 58 -11.35 -17.23 28.77
C ASP A 58 -10.58 -16.61 29.92
N MET A 59 -11.00 -15.42 30.35
CA MET A 59 -10.46 -14.73 31.52
C MET A 59 -11.61 -14.45 32.50
N ARG A 60 -11.44 -14.92 33.72
CA ARG A 60 -12.34 -14.59 34.83
C ARG A 60 -11.62 -13.75 35.85
N THR A 61 -12.26 -12.68 36.27
CA THR A 61 -11.79 -11.82 37.35
C THR A 61 -12.86 -11.71 38.41
N GLU A 62 -12.44 -11.78 39.68
CA GLU A 62 -13.31 -11.66 40.84
C GLU A 62 -12.64 -10.82 41.90
N GLN A 63 -13.37 -9.87 42.49
CA GLN A 63 -12.87 -9.13 43.64
C GLN A 63 -12.86 -10.04 44.87
N ILE A 64 -11.74 -10.08 45.57
CA ILE A 64 -11.58 -10.83 46.80
C ILE A 64 -11.23 -9.89 47.94
N ASP A 65 -11.69 -10.22 49.15
CA ASP A 65 -11.36 -9.49 50.37
C ASP A 65 -10.01 -10.02 50.92
N LEU A 66 -8.94 -9.60 50.28
CA LEU A 66 -7.57 -9.95 50.64
C LEU A 66 -6.69 -8.68 50.60
N ASP A 67 -5.96 -8.44 51.66
CA ASP A 67 -4.94 -7.40 51.66
C ASP A 67 -3.70 -7.87 50.88
N TYR A 68 -3.66 -7.49 49.59
CA TYR A 68 -2.57 -7.86 48.68
C TYR A 68 -1.21 -7.34 49.15
N ALA A 69 -1.16 -6.15 49.73
CA ALA A 69 0.07 -5.59 50.26
C ALA A 69 0.62 -6.45 51.42
N SER A 70 -0.25 -6.99 52.28
CA SER A 70 0.15 -7.91 53.35
C SER A 70 0.65 -9.25 52.81
N LEU A 71 0.04 -9.77 51.77
CA LEU A 71 0.51 -10.99 51.10
C LEU A 71 1.90 -10.81 50.49
N LEU A 72 2.12 -9.71 49.75
CA LEU A 72 3.43 -9.38 49.18
C LEU A 72 4.50 -9.15 50.26
N LYS A 73 4.13 -8.53 51.41
CA LYS A 73 5.05 -8.37 52.56
C LYS A 73 5.48 -9.72 53.10
N GLY A 74 4.57 -10.70 53.16
CA GLY A 74 4.91 -12.08 53.58
C GLY A 74 5.96 -12.69 52.63
N GLU A 75 5.69 -12.68 51.30
CA GLU A 75 6.64 -13.20 50.31
C GLU A 75 7.99 -12.47 50.35
N ARG A 76 7.97 -11.15 50.48
CA ARG A 76 9.16 -10.32 50.58
C ARG A 76 10.01 -10.72 51.80
N ASN A 77 9.39 -10.99 52.97
CA ASN A 77 10.09 -11.40 54.15
C ASN A 77 10.72 -12.80 54.00
N ASP A 78 10.00 -13.72 53.37
CA ASP A 78 10.52 -15.06 53.06
C ASP A 78 11.75 -15.00 52.15
N LEU A 79 11.72 -14.13 51.12
CA LEU A 79 12.87 -13.91 50.25
C LEU A 79 14.03 -13.23 50.95
N GLN A 80 13.74 -12.30 51.85
CA GLN A 80 14.78 -11.66 52.69
C GLN A 80 15.49 -12.67 53.58
N GLU A 81 14.75 -13.62 54.19
CA GLU A 81 15.36 -14.71 54.93
C GLU A 81 16.23 -15.61 54.08
N LYS A 82 15.79 -15.95 52.86
CA LYS A 82 16.58 -16.72 51.89
C LYS A 82 17.84 -15.97 51.46
N LEU A 83 17.74 -14.67 51.20
CA LEU A 83 18.88 -13.80 50.89
C LEU A 83 19.92 -13.81 52.03
N ASN A 84 19.46 -13.71 53.30
CA ASN A 84 20.34 -13.74 54.44
C ASN A 84 21.04 -15.10 54.66
N ARG A 85 20.46 -16.19 54.14
CA ARG A 85 21.01 -17.55 54.24
C ARG A 85 21.88 -17.96 53.03
N SER A 86 21.71 -17.29 51.88
CA SER A 86 22.45 -17.60 50.67
C SER A 86 23.89 -17.08 50.74
N THR A 87 24.84 -17.91 50.34
CA THR A 87 26.27 -17.57 50.23
C THR A 87 26.72 -17.41 48.76
N ASP A 88 25.84 -17.71 47.80
CA ASP A 88 26.13 -17.57 46.37
C ASP A 88 25.85 -16.13 45.88
N PRO A 89 26.87 -15.41 45.35
CA PRO A 89 26.70 -14.05 44.88
C PRO A 89 25.67 -13.89 43.75
N SER A 90 25.56 -14.90 42.85
CA SER A 90 24.61 -14.89 41.76
C SER A 90 23.16 -15.04 42.25
N GLU A 91 22.95 -15.91 43.23
CA GLU A 91 21.65 -16.10 43.88
C GLU A 91 21.26 -14.87 44.70
N GLN A 92 22.22 -14.27 45.43
CA GLN A 92 21.99 -13.03 46.19
C GLN A 92 21.54 -11.88 45.31
N THR A 93 22.15 -11.72 44.12
CA THR A 93 21.74 -10.69 43.14
C THR A 93 20.30 -10.89 42.67
N LYS A 94 19.95 -12.11 42.29
CA LYS A 94 18.57 -12.47 41.85
C LYS A 94 17.53 -12.23 42.95
N LEU A 95 17.83 -12.64 44.16
CA LEU A 95 16.94 -12.44 45.33
C LEU A 95 16.77 -10.95 45.64
N SER A 96 17.85 -10.17 45.55
CA SER A 96 17.83 -8.73 45.80
C SER A 96 16.98 -7.97 44.76
N GLU A 97 17.10 -8.33 43.50
CA GLU A 97 16.26 -7.77 42.44
C GLU A 97 14.78 -8.10 42.63
N ARG A 98 14.47 -9.34 42.98
CA ARG A 98 13.10 -9.76 43.28
C ARG A 98 12.50 -9.04 44.50
N ILE A 99 13.28 -8.82 45.55
CA ILE A 99 12.86 -8.04 46.73
C ILE A 99 12.58 -6.59 46.33
N ARG A 100 13.42 -5.95 45.50
CA ARG A 100 13.19 -4.59 45.00
C ARG A 100 11.90 -4.47 44.21
N ALA A 101 11.63 -5.43 43.31
CA ALA A 101 10.37 -5.46 42.56
C ALA A 101 9.16 -5.55 43.49
N LEU A 102 9.20 -6.45 44.49
CA LEU A 102 8.13 -6.57 45.50
C LEU A 102 7.94 -5.29 46.32
N ASP A 103 9.03 -4.64 46.75
CA ASP A 103 8.94 -3.36 47.48
C ASP A 103 8.28 -2.26 46.63
N THR A 104 8.52 -2.24 45.31
CA THR A 104 7.86 -1.30 44.40
C THR A 104 6.35 -1.60 44.30
N HIS A 105 5.96 -2.85 44.09
CA HIS A 105 4.56 -3.25 44.05
C HIS A 105 3.82 -3.00 45.36
N ILE A 106 4.45 -3.24 46.52
CA ILE A 106 3.87 -2.94 47.83
C ILE A 106 3.60 -1.43 47.98
N ARG A 107 4.56 -0.57 47.58
CA ARG A 107 4.38 0.89 47.62
C ARG A 107 3.26 1.35 46.72
N GLU A 108 3.19 0.84 45.49
CA GLU A 108 2.14 1.18 44.56
C GLU A 108 0.76 0.72 45.02
N SER A 109 0.64 -0.51 45.53
CA SER A 109 -0.60 -1.04 46.09
C SER A 109 -1.11 -0.17 47.25
N ILE A 110 -0.24 0.28 48.13
CA ILE A 110 -0.60 1.17 49.25
C ILE A 110 -1.00 2.56 48.73
N ARG A 111 -0.24 3.11 47.76
CA ARG A 111 -0.48 4.46 47.21
C ARG A 111 -1.80 4.55 46.44
N THR A 112 -2.14 3.53 45.67
CA THR A 112 -3.32 3.53 44.79
C THR A 112 -4.58 3.03 45.49
N SER A 113 -4.47 2.51 46.72
CA SER A 113 -5.58 1.83 47.43
C SER A 113 -6.24 0.77 46.57
N SER A 114 -5.45 0.06 45.76
CA SER A 114 -5.94 -0.91 44.79
C SER A 114 -6.64 -2.07 45.46
N ARG A 115 -7.80 -2.44 44.93
CA ARG A 115 -8.52 -3.66 45.35
C ARG A 115 -7.79 -4.89 44.85
N THR A 116 -7.88 -5.99 45.56
CA THR A 116 -7.34 -7.27 45.11
C THR A 116 -8.38 -8.00 44.25
N MET A 117 -7.92 -8.43 43.11
CA MET A 117 -8.69 -9.23 42.17
C MET A 117 -8.09 -10.62 42.05
N ASN A 118 -8.90 -11.65 42.04
CA ASN A 118 -8.47 -12.98 41.71
C ASN A 118 -8.64 -13.20 40.19
N VAL A 119 -7.60 -13.66 39.52
CA VAL A 119 -7.57 -13.79 38.04
C VAL A 119 -7.32 -15.24 37.67
N ILE A 120 -8.16 -15.78 36.78
CA ILE A 120 -8.01 -17.11 36.18
C ILE A 120 -8.07 -16.94 34.69
N ILE A 121 -7.05 -17.42 33.96
CA ILE A 121 -7.01 -17.42 32.50
C ILE A 121 -6.81 -18.85 32.03
N ASN A 122 -7.70 -19.31 31.17
CA ASN A 122 -7.66 -20.64 30.56
C ASN A 122 -7.64 -20.53 29.04
N LEU A 123 -6.87 -21.41 28.40
CA LEU A 123 -6.85 -21.62 26.96
C LEU A 123 -7.46 -22.98 26.64
N TYR A 124 -8.49 -23.02 25.82
CA TYR A 124 -9.18 -24.24 25.36
C TYR A 124 -8.64 -24.62 23.99
N VAL A 125 -7.71 -25.54 23.96
CA VAL A 125 -7.03 -26.02 22.74
C VAL A 125 -7.83 -27.14 22.15
N ARG A 126 -8.21 -27.05 20.86
CA ARG A 126 -9.05 -28.02 20.16
C ARG A 126 -8.29 -28.70 19.02
N GLY A 127 -8.66 -29.94 18.76
CA GLY A 127 -8.18 -30.71 17.62
C GLY A 127 -9.23 -31.73 17.15
N ASP A 128 -9.12 -32.16 15.90
CA ASP A 128 -9.96 -33.20 15.33
C ASP A 128 -9.49 -34.58 15.79
N THR A 129 -8.20 -34.71 16.12
CA THR A 129 -7.61 -35.91 16.73
C THR A 129 -6.91 -35.53 18.05
N LEU A 130 -6.66 -36.54 18.88
CA LEU A 130 -5.93 -36.35 20.14
C LEU A 130 -4.46 -35.96 19.89
N GLU A 131 -3.86 -36.47 18.84
CA GLU A 131 -2.50 -36.15 18.42
C GLU A 131 -2.40 -34.69 18.04
N GLU A 132 -3.29 -34.21 17.19
CA GLU A 132 -3.37 -32.80 16.76
C GLU A 132 -3.59 -31.86 17.95
N CYS A 133 -4.54 -32.19 18.82
CA CYS A 133 -4.80 -31.39 20.03
C CYS A 133 -3.58 -31.34 20.95
N SER A 134 -2.84 -32.44 21.07
CA SER A 134 -1.65 -32.55 21.91
C SER A 134 -0.45 -31.79 21.32
N GLU A 135 -0.30 -31.81 20.00
CA GLU A 135 0.72 -31.06 19.27
C GLU A 135 0.48 -29.56 19.40
N ARG A 136 -0.72 -29.10 19.10
CA ARG A 136 -1.12 -27.70 19.30
C ARG A 136 -0.88 -27.22 20.73
N ALA A 137 -1.22 -28.04 21.73
CA ALA A 137 -1.00 -27.70 23.14
C ALA A 137 0.49 -27.59 23.49
N ARG A 138 1.36 -28.41 22.88
CA ARG A 138 2.81 -28.31 23.04
C ARG A 138 3.36 -27.02 22.41
N ASP A 139 2.94 -26.71 21.18
CA ASP A 139 3.38 -25.53 20.44
C ASP A 139 2.97 -24.25 21.17
N ILE A 140 1.75 -24.19 21.69
CA ILE A 140 1.25 -23.07 22.49
C ILE A 140 2.10 -22.90 23.76
N LYS A 141 2.42 -23.98 24.47
CA LYS A 141 3.28 -23.93 25.66
C LYS A 141 4.70 -23.47 25.34
N ALA A 142 5.25 -23.90 24.21
CA ALA A 142 6.58 -23.50 23.76
C ALA A 142 6.62 -22.02 23.34
N CYS A 143 5.61 -21.58 22.58
CA CYS A 143 5.49 -20.19 22.11
C CYS A 143 5.42 -19.21 23.28
N TYR A 144 4.49 -19.42 24.21
CA TYR A 144 4.25 -18.47 25.31
C TYR A 144 5.13 -18.70 26.54
N GLY A 145 5.83 -19.83 26.63
CA GLY A 145 6.82 -20.11 27.68
C GLY A 145 8.21 -19.50 27.44
N GLY A 146 8.43 -18.92 26.24
CA GLY A 146 9.68 -18.26 25.86
C GLY A 146 9.99 -16.99 26.66
N GLN A 147 11.16 -16.39 26.39
CA GLN A 147 11.62 -15.17 27.07
C GLN A 147 10.71 -13.95 26.86
N GLU A 148 9.99 -13.92 25.74
CA GLU A 148 9.13 -12.80 25.36
C GLU A 148 7.88 -12.71 26.25
N TYR A 149 7.19 -13.85 26.47
CA TYR A 149 5.92 -13.86 27.21
C TYR A 149 6.05 -14.34 28.65
N GLN A 150 7.02 -15.19 28.95
CA GLN A 150 7.35 -15.69 30.29
C GLN A 150 6.16 -16.32 31.05
N VAL A 151 5.19 -16.91 30.33
CA VAL A 151 4.02 -17.55 30.91
C VAL A 151 4.28 -19.05 31.07
N LYS A 152 3.98 -19.60 32.25
CA LYS A 152 3.91 -21.05 32.40
C LYS A 152 2.46 -21.53 32.27
N LEU A 153 2.18 -22.26 31.20
CA LEU A 153 0.90 -22.89 30.96
C LEU A 153 0.93 -24.36 31.43
N ARG A 154 -0.08 -24.76 32.21
CA ARG A 154 -0.23 -26.13 32.68
C ARG A 154 -1.59 -26.70 32.31
N GLY A 155 -1.62 -27.97 31.83
CA GLY A 155 -2.82 -28.78 31.84
C GLY A 155 -2.89 -29.55 33.15
N ILE A 156 -3.99 -29.43 33.87
CA ILE A 156 -4.15 -30.08 35.17
C ILE A 156 -4.87 -31.40 34.94
N LYS A 157 -4.23 -32.52 35.35
CA LYS A 157 -4.78 -33.87 35.18
C LYS A 157 -6.01 -34.06 36.04
N PHE A 158 -7.04 -34.74 35.50
CA PHE A 158 -8.32 -35.05 36.12
C PHE A 158 -9.14 -33.82 36.61
N LEU A 159 -8.83 -32.63 36.11
CA LEU A 159 -9.53 -31.37 36.46
C LEU A 159 -9.90 -30.53 35.23
N GLN A 160 -9.87 -31.12 34.06
CA GLN A 160 -10.19 -30.44 32.79
C GLN A 160 -11.65 -29.96 32.79
N GLN A 161 -12.58 -30.76 33.27
CA GLN A 161 -13.99 -30.40 33.38
C GLN A 161 -14.19 -29.29 34.43
N GLY A 162 -13.48 -29.36 35.55
CA GLY A 162 -13.52 -28.32 36.59
C GLY A 162 -13.09 -26.97 36.07
N LEU A 163 -11.96 -26.90 35.36
CA LEU A 163 -11.46 -25.68 34.70
C LEU A 163 -12.44 -25.16 33.63
N TYR A 164 -13.04 -26.06 32.85
CA TYR A 164 -14.04 -25.70 31.85
C TYR A 164 -15.29 -25.08 32.48
N LYS A 165 -15.81 -25.68 33.57
CA LYS A 165 -16.98 -25.17 34.29
C LYS A 165 -16.69 -23.83 34.95
N LEU A 166 -15.50 -23.65 35.51
CA LEU A 166 -15.11 -22.46 36.27
C LEU A 166 -15.25 -21.17 35.47
N ASN A 167 -14.96 -21.20 34.17
CA ASN A 167 -15.05 -20.04 33.29
C ASN A 167 -16.35 -19.98 32.47
N SER A 168 -17.28 -20.90 32.73
CA SER A 168 -18.59 -20.83 32.07
C SER A 168 -19.36 -19.58 32.53
N PRO A 169 -19.98 -18.80 31.63
CA PRO A 169 -20.81 -17.65 32.00
C PRO A 169 -22.05 -18.05 32.78
N LEU A 170 -22.42 -19.33 32.75
CA LEU A 170 -23.53 -19.89 33.53
C LEU A 170 -23.04 -20.58 34.81
N PHE A 171 -21.77 -20.40 35.15
CA PHE A 171 -21.21 -21.01 36.35
C PHE A 171 -21.85 -20.43 37.61
N ILE A 172 -22.51 -21.32 38.37
CA ILE A 172 -22.99 -21.05 39.72
C ILE A 172 -21.96 -21.69 40.67
N ASP A 173 -21.44 -20.92 41.61
CA ASP A 173 -20.48 -21.41 42.58
C ASP A 173 -21.12 -22.47 43.45
N ASP A 174 -20.87 -23.73 43.13
CA ASP A 174 -21.36 -24.90 43.85
C ASP A 174 -20.34 -25.49 44.84
N GLY A 175 -19.36 -24.69 45.25
CA GLY A 175 -18.33 -25.09 46.20
C GLY A 175 -16.96 -25.39 45.56
N LEU A 176 -16.76 -25.13 44.28
CA LEU A 176 -15.44 -25.20 43.64
C LEU A 176 -14.39 -24.30 44.32
N ARG A 177 -14.82 -23.25 45.02
CA ARG A 177 -13.93 -22.44 45.88
C ARG A 177 -13.31 -23.20 47.04
N LYS A 178 -13.84 -24.38 47.39
CA LYS A 178 -13.25 -25.29 48.41
C LYS A 178 -12.19 -26.21 47.83
N GLU A 179 -12.02 -26.19 46.53
CA GLU A 179 -11.04 -27.01 45.81
C GLU A 179 -9.61 -26.49 45.97
N PRO A 180 -8.60 -27.26 45.57
CA PRO A 180 -7.18 -26.91 45.78
C PRO A 180 -6.78 -25.55 45.19
N LYS A 181 -5.73 -24.92 45.80
CA LYS A 181 -5.24 -23.57 45.45
C LYS A 181 -5.07 -23.29 43.94
N TYR A 182 -4.81 -24.29 43.11
CA TYR A 182 -4.60 -24.14 41.67
C TYR A 182 -5.90 -23.84 40.90
N LEU A 183 -7.09 -24.01 41.48
CA LEU A 183 -8.35 -23.57 40.92
C LEU A 183 -8.79 -22.19 41.44
N GLN A 184 -8.07 -21.63 42.42
CA GLN A 184 -8.45 -20.38 43.06
C GLN A 184 -7.99 -19.14 42.28
N GLY A 185 -7.13 -19.28 41.28
CA GLY A 185 -6.57 -18.18 40.47
C GLY A 185 -5.39 -17.50 41.17
N GLN A 186 -4.93 -16.41 40.57
CA GLN A 186 -3.82 -15.60 41.08
C GLN A 186 -4.34 -14.25 41.58
N PRO A 187 -4.00 -13.85 42.82
CA PRO A 187 -4.33 -12.53 43.32
C PRO A 187 -3.47 -11.46 42.63
N MET A 188 -4.11 -10.41 42.14
CA MET A 188 -3.48 -9.27 41.46
C MET A 188 -4.14 -7.97 41.88
N THR A 189 -3.44 -6.85 41.69
CA THR A 189 -4.05 -5.52 41.87
C THR A 189 -4.99 -5.19 40.71
N THR A 190 -5.95 -4.30 40.92
CA THR A 190 -6.81 -3.81 39.83
C THR A 190 -6.00 -3.15 38.71
N ALA A 191 -4.89 -2.50 39.01
CA ALA A 191 -3.98 -1.93 38.01
C ALA A 191 -3.33 -3.03 37.16
N SER A 192 -2.85 -4.12 37.81
CA SER A 192 -2.29 -5.27 37.08
C SER A 192 -3.35 -5.94 36.15
N VAL A 193 -4.58 -6.08 36.66
CA VAL A 193 -5.69 -6.64 35.85
C VAL A 193 -6.01 -5.75 34.66
N ALA A 194 -5.97 -4.42 34.84
CA ALA A 194 -6.16 -3.47 33.73
C ALA A 194 -5.07 -3.63 32.66
N GLY A 195 -3.82 -3.86 33.05
CA GLY A 195 -2.71 -4.14 32.12
C GLY A 195 -2.87 -5.46 31.33
N LEU A 196 -3.66 -6.42 31.85
CA LEU A 196 -4.01 -7.64 31.13
C LEU A 196 -5.09 -7.42 30.04
N TRP A 197 -5.69 -6.22 29.94
CA TRP A 197 -6.75 -5.92 28.98
C TRP A 197 -6.31 -6.26 27.56
N PRO A 198 -6.97 -7.24 26.89
CA PRO A 198 -6.46 -7.77 25.63
C PRO A 198 -6.90 -6.99 24.39
N TRP A 199 -7.85 -6.06 24.53
CA TRP A 199 -8.41 -5.29 23.42
C TRP A 199 -7.69 -3.96 23.22
N ILE A 200 -6.35 -4.01 23.21
CA ILE A 200 -5.48 -2.90 22.80
C ILE A 200 -5.03 -3.21 21.40
N PHE A 201 -5.52 -2.40 20.43
CA PHE A 201 -5.25 -2.58 19.03
C PHE A 201 -4.54 -1.36 18.48
N ASP A 202 -3.44 -1.57 17.79
CA ASP A 202 -2.84 -0.53 16.96
C ASP A 202 -3.63 -0.45 15.66
N THR A 203 -4.54 0.52 15.55
CA THR A 203 -5.45 0.68 14.42
C THR A 203 -5.04 1.86 13.55
N LEU A 204 -5.39 1.76 12.27
CA LEU A 204 -5.48 2.88 11.34
C LEU A 204 -6.93 2.93 10.85
N GLU A 205 -7.64 4.01 11.13
CA GLU A 205 -9.06 4.12 10.81
C GLU A 205 -9.34 5.45 10.10
N ASP A 206 -9.06 5.50 8.80
CA ASP A 206 -9.39 6.66 7.98
C ASP A 206 -10.90 6.70 7.67
N PRO A 207 -11.58 7.86 7.81
CA PRO A 207 -13.04 7.94 7.69
C PRO A 207 -13.62 7.43 6.36
N GLU A 208 -12.95 7.70 5.24
CA GLU A 208 -13.36 7.26 3.90
C GLU A 208 -12.57 6.04 3.42
N GLY A 209 -11.87 5.39 4.34
CA GLY A 209 -11.04 4.24 4.05
C GLY A 209 -11.81 2.94 3.86
N THR A 210 -11.13 1.97 3.25
CA THR A 210 -11.55 0.56 3.20
C THR A 210 -10.63 -0.30 4.05
N LEU A 211 -11.15 -1.38 4.60
CA LEU A 211 -10.34 -2.39 5.27
C LEU A 211 -9.39 -3.04 4.24
N ILE A 212 -8.08 -2.82 4.40
CA ILE A 212 -7.05 -3.42 3.55
C ILE A 212 -6.27 -4.52 4.27
N GLY A 213 -6.34 -4.57 5.59
CA GLY A 213 -5.58 -5.54 6.37
C GLY A 213 -5.79 -5.41 7.86
N ARG A 214 -4.92 -6.11 8.60
CA ARG A 214 -4.80 -5.98 10.05
C ARG A 214 -3.34 -5.78 10.45
N GLU A 215 -3.12 -5.11 11.55
CA GLU A 215 -1.81 -5.01 12.19
C GLU A 215 -1.40 -6.40 12.73
N LEU A 216 -0.13 -6.79 12.57
CA LEU A 216 0.31 -8.17 12.85
C LEU A 216 0.44 -8.51 14.33
N THR A 217 0.77 -7.53 15.18
CA THR A 217 1.04 -7.76 16.59
C THR A 217 -0.22 -7.76 17.43
N SER A 218 -1.07 -6.75 17.24
CA SER A 218 -2.29 -6.53 18.01
C SER A 218 -3.56 -7.01 17.30
N GLY A 219 -3.52 -7.21 15.99
CA GLY A 219 -4.67 -7.55 15.16
C GLY A 219 -5.59 -6.37 14.88
N GLY A 220 -5.13 -5.15 15.12
CA GLY A 220 -5.88 -3.92 14.86
C GLY A 220 -6.25 -3.77 13.39
N LYS A 221 -7.40 -3.15 13.12
CA LYS A 221 -7.89 -2.93 11.76
C LYS A 221 -7.05 -1.86 11.05
N ILE A 222 -6.78 -2.09 9.78
CA ILE A 222 -6.16 -1.12 8.88
C ILE A 222 -7.20 -0.72 7.84
N ILE A 223 -7.91 0.36 8.14
CA ILE A 223 -8.87 1.03 7.26
C ILE A 223 -8.15 2.24 6.70
N PHE A 224 -7.82 2.20 5.42
CA PHE A 224 -6.92 3.15 4.79
C PHE A 224 -7.59 3.91 3.67
N ASP A 225 -7.39 5.25 3.67
CA ASP A 225 -7.71 6.15 2.56
C ASP A 225 -6.48 6.96 2.13
N GLN A 226 -6.17 6.88 0.85
CA GLN A 226 -5.02 7.57 0.26
C GLN A 226 -5.21 9.11 0.25
N PHE A 227 -6.47 9.59 0.27
CA PHE A 227 -6.82 11.02 0.28
C PHE A 227 -6.99 11.63 1.67
N TYR A 228 -6.70 10.88 2.73
CA TYR A 228 -6.82 11.39 4.11
C TYR A 228 -6.15 12.76 4.32
N TYR A 229 -5.02 13.03 3.63
CA TYR A 229 -4.30 14.31 3.72
C TYR A 229 -5.14 15.53 3.29
N MET A 230 -6.19 15.32 2.50
CA MET A 230 -7.13 16.38 2.07
C MET A 230 -8.34 16.48 3.00
N HIS A 231 -8.76 15.35 3.60
CA HIS A 231 -9.96 15.29 4.41
C HIS A 231 -9.71 15.74 5.85
N ASP A 232 -8.50 15.56 6.36
CA ASP A 232 -8.09 16.05 7.68
C ASP A 232 -6.83 16.93 7.58
N VAL A 233 -7.05 18.18 7.15
CA VAL A 233 -5.99 19.17 6.90
C VAL A 233 -5.22 19.56 8.16
N LEU A 234 -5.78 19.33 9.35
CA LEU A 234 -5.15 19.64 10.63
C LEU A 234 -4.30 18.47 11.14
N GLN A 235 -4.83 17.27 11.14
CA GLN A 235 -4.17 16.10 11.72
C GLN A 235 -3.17 15.46 10.74
N ALA A 236 -3.50 15.37 9.46
CA ALA A 236 -2.65 14.69 8.49
C ALA A 236 -1.19 15.19 8.43
N PRO A 237 -0.90 16.50 8.47
CA PRO A 237 0.48 16.98 8.53
C PRO A 237 1.22 16.58 9.82
N LEU A 238 0.51 16.52 10.96
CA LEU A 238 1.07 16.08 12.25
C LEU A 238 1.46 14.59 12.19
N ASP A 239 0.68 13.79 11.48
CA ASP A 239 0.95 12.36 11.24
C ASP A 239 2.02 12.12 10.15
N GLY A 240 2.55 13.19 9.54
CA GLY A 240 3.48 13.11 8.41
C GLY A 240 2.83 12.75 7.07
N ARG A 241 1.49 12.76 6.99
CA ARG A 241 0.72 12.44 5.78
C ARG A 241 0.49 13.71 4.95
N VAL A 242 1.56 14.24 4.39
CA VAL A 242 1.58 15.55 3.69
C VAL A 242 1.09 15.49 2.24
N ASN A 243 0.98 14.31 1.67
CA ASN A 243 0.46 14.03 0.33
C ASN A 243 -0.14 12.62 0.28
N GLY A 244 -0.78 12.27 -0.84
CA GLY A 244 -1.37 10.96 -1.03
C GLY A 244 -0.56 10.01 -1.92
N ASN A 245 0.69 10.31 -2.24
CA ASN A 245 1.48 9.44 -3.11
C ASN A 245 1.85 8.14 -2.39
N MET A 246 1.74 7.02 -3.10
CA MET A 246 1.97 5.69 -2.58
C MET A 246 2.82 4.84 -3.51
N ILE A 247 3.77 4.11 -2.93
CA ILE A 247 4.55 3.10 -3.62
C ILE A 247 4.45 1.75 -2.91
N ILE A 248 4.18 0.68 -3.67
CA ILE A 248 4.09 -0.70 -3.20
C ILE A 248 5.25 -1.50 -3.79
N VAL A 249 6.12 -1.98 -2.93
CA VAL A 249 7.34 -2.70 -3.33
C VAL A 249 7.28 -4.15 -2.87
N GLY A 250 7.63 -5.11 -3.74
CA GLY A 250 7.66 -6.51 -3.35
C GLY A 250 7.87 -7.45 -4.54
N THR A 251 8.36 -8.64 -4.31
CA THR A 251 8.59 -9.66 -5.35
C THR A 251 7.28 -10.16 -5.98
N THR A 252 7.38 -10.87 -7.10
CA THR A 252 6.25 -11.58 -7.71
C THR A 252 5.64 -12.55 -6.70
N GLY A 253 4.30 -12.55 -6.58
CA GLY A 253 3.57 -13.41 -5.64
C GLY A 253 3.54 -12.93 -4.19
N SER A 254 4.14 -11.78 -3.86
CA SER A 254 4.11 -11.23 -2.49
C SER A 254 2.74 -10.65 -2.08
N GLY A 255 1.83 -10.39 -3.04
CA GLY A 255 0.50 -9.82 -2.79
C GLY A 255 0.31 -8.36 -3.23
N LYS A 256 1.28 -7.76 -3.94
CA LYS A 256 1.20 -6.36 -4.45
C LYS A 256 -0.10 -6.06 -5.19
N SER A 257 -0.43 -6.88 -6.21
CA SER A 257 -1.62 -6.67 -7.05
C SER A 257 -2.91 -6.78 -6.22
N THR A 258 -2.94 -7.65 -5.21
CA THR A 258 -4.07 -7.74 -4.28
C THR A 258 -4.24 -6.44 -3.49
N LEU A 259 -3.17 -5.94 -2.88
CA LEU A 259 -3.23 -4.70 -2.12
C LEU A 259 -3.58 -3.50 -3.02
N MET A 260 -2.90 -3.36 -4.17
CA MET A 260 -3.19 -2.31 -5.14
C MET A 260 -4.66 -2.35 -5.57
N GLY A 261 -5.19 -3.54 -5.84
CA GLY A 261 -6.59 -3.74 -6.20
C GLY A 261 -7.56 -3.36 -5.09
N LEU A 262 -7.25 -3.63 -3.82
CA LEU A 262 -8.07 -3.19 -2.67
C LEU A 262 -8.11 -1.66 -2.55
N ILE A 263 -6.97 -0.99 -2.79
CA ILE A 263 -6.86 0.47 -2.78
C ILE A 263 -7.64 1.07 -3.96
N ILE A 264 -7.47 0.54 -5.15
CA ILE A 264 -8.24 0.94 -6.35
C ILE A 264 -9.75 0.76 -6.12
N LYS A 265 -10.16 -0.35 -5.52
CA LYS A 265 -11.57 -0.57 -5.13
C LYS A 265 -12.08 0.53 -4.20
N ASN A 266 -11.28 0.98 -3.21
CA ASN A 266 -11.66 2.09 -2.36
C ASN A 266 -11.93 3.36 -3.17
N HIS A 267 -11.04 3.69 -4.10
CA HIS A 267 -11.19 4.85 -4.95
C HIS A 267 -12.45 4.77 -5.83
N ILE A 268 -12.74 3.59 -6.38
CA ILE A 268 -13.98 3.37 -7.16
C ILE A 268 -15.21 3.58 -6.30
N MET A 269 -15.21 3.05 -5.07
CA MET A 269 -16.34 3.19 -4.14
C MET A 269 -16.60 4.65 -3.74
N ASN A 270 -15.56 5.47 -3.67
CA ASN A 270 -15.64 6.89 -3.37
C ASN A 270 -15.87 7.77 -4.63
N GLY A 271 -16.09 7.17 -5.81
CA GLY A 271 -16.35 7.90 -7.05
C GLY A 271 -15.17 8.68 -7.61
N ARG A 272 -13.94 8.35 -7.19
CA ARG A 272 -12.71 8.99 -7.63
C ARG A 272 -12.35 8.57 -9.05
N LYS A 273 -11.79 9.49 -9.81
CA LYS A 273 -11.30 9.19 -11.15
C LYS A 273 -9.98 8.42 -11.08
N ILE A 274 -9.86 7.35 -11.87
CA ILE A 274 -8.65 6.52 -11.91
C ILE A 274 -8.12 6.51 -13.34
N VAL A 275 -6.85 6.89 -13.46
CA VAL A 275 -6.08 6.80 -14.72
C VAL A 275 -4.94 5.81 -14.46
N TRP A 276 -4.99 4.66 -15.11
CA TRP A 276 -4.16 3.51 -14.79
C TRP A 276 -3.27 3.09 -15.97
N ILE A 277 -1.97 3.08 -15.79
CA ILE A 277 -0.99 2.57 -16.75
C ILE A 277 -0.69 1.10 -16.43
N ASP A 278 -0.93 0.21 -17.38
CA ASP A 278 -0.83 -1.24 -17.22
C ASP A 278 0.07 -1.87 -18.30
N PRO A 279 1.34 -2.18 -17.98
CA PRO A 279 2.28 -2.74 -18.96
C PRO A 279 2.02 -4.20 -19.31
N GLU A 280 1.23 -4.92 -18.52
CA GLU A 280 0.95 -6.34 -18.73
C GLU A 280 -0.49 -6.63 -19.18
N ASN A 281 -1.34 -5.60 -19.27
CA ASN A 281 -2.78 -5.70 -19.59
C ASN A 281 -3.55 -6.60 -18.59
N ARG A 282 -3.09 -6.70 -17.33
CA ARG A 282 -3.75 -7.52 -16.30
C ARG A 282 -5.04 -6.92 -15.81
N ASN A 283 -5.15 -5.59 -15.85
CA ASN A 283 -6.25 -4.85 -15.25
C ASN A 283 -7.44 -4.66 -16.20
N GLU A 284 -7.36 -5.16 -17.44
CA GLU A 284 -8.45 -5.03 -18.43
C GLU A 284 -9.77 -5.58 -17.89
N ARG A 285 -9.73 -6.77 -17.28
CA ARG A 285 -10.94 -7.44 -16.79
C ARG A 285 -11.59 -6.68 -15.63
N LEU A 286 -10.78 -6.22 -14.68
CA LEU A 286 -11.25 -5.38 -13.57
C LEU A 286 -11.86 -4.09 -14.10
N THR A 287 -11.15 -3.37 -14.97
CA THR A 287 -11.60 -2.10 -15.56
C THR A 287 -12.97 -2.26 -16.23
N ARG A 288 -13.14 -3.28 -17.06
CA ARG A 288 -14.43 -3.53 -17.73
C ARG A 288 -15.54 -3.94 -16.77
N ARG A 289 -15.23 -4.72 -15.71
CA ARG A 289 -16.22 -5.13 -14.70
C ARG A 289 -16.78 -3.95 -13.90
N VAL A 290 -15.99 -2.94 -13.65
CA VAL A 290 -16.41 -1.75 -12.89
C VAL A 290 -17.02 -0.66 -13.79
N GLY A 291 -17.22 -0.97 -15.09
CA GLY A 291 -17.80 -0.03 -16.06
C GLY A 291 -16.82 1.01 -16.58
N GLY A 292 -15.52 0.78 -16.41
CA GLY A 292 -14.46 1.64 -16.93
C GLY A 292 -14.04 1.27 -18.35
N ASP A 293 -13.16 2.07 -18.94
CA ASP A 293 -12.67 1.92 -20.30
C ASP A 293 -11.22 1.45 -20.32
N PHE A 294 -10.97 0.35 -21.02
CA PHE A 294 -9.64 -0.17 -21.28
C PHE A 294 -9.18 0.22 -22.67
N ILE A 295 -8.10 1.00 -22.73
CA ILE A 295 -7.53 1.58 -23.94
C ILE A 295 -6.23 0.83 -24.26
N SER A 296 -6.27 -0.06 -25.25
CA SER A 296 -5.07 -0.75 -25.73
C SER A 296 -4.30 0.15 -26.68
N LEU A 297 -3.03 0.36 -26.40
CA LEU A 297 -2.11 1.17 -27.19
C LEU A 297 -1.06 0.26 -27.83
N GLY A 298 -0.85 0.37 -29.13
CA GLY A 298 0.08 -0.47 -29.87
C GLY A 298 -0.34 -0.73 -31.32
N ARG A 299 0.04 -1.91 -31.84
CA ARG A 299 -0.10 -2.26 -33.27
C ARG A 299 -1.51 -2.07 -33.88
N ASN A 300 -2.54 -2.44 -33.12
CA ASN A 300 -3.96 -2.35 -33.50
C ASN A 300 -4.76 -1.55 -32.49
N GLY A 301 -4.10 -0.70 -31.71
CA GLY A 301 -4.70 0.02 -30.59
C GLY A 301 -5.18 1.42 -30.97
N HIS A 302 -5.55 2.16 -29.96
CA HIS A 302 -5.90 3.57 -30.08
C HIS A 302 -4.68 4.42 -30.43
N LEU A 303 -4.92 5.58 -31.02
CA LEU A 303 -3.92 6.58 -31.37
C LEU A 303 -4.11 7.80 -30.47
N ILE A 304 -3.01 8.39 -30.00
CA ILE A 304 -2.95 9.68 -29.34
C ILE A 304 -2.18 10.63 -30.26
N ASN A 305 -2.79 11.76 -30.62
CA ASN A 305 -2.17 12.77 -31.45
C ASN A 305 -1.25 13.67 -30.61
N ILE A 306 0.01 13.76 -30.95
CA ILE A 306 0.99 14.59 -30.22
C ILE A 306 0.65 16.09 -30.30
N PHE A 307 -0.06 16.51 -31.33
CA PHE A 307 -0.49 17.90 -31.52
C PHE A 307 -1.74 18.27 -30.72
N ASP A 308 -2.36 17.36 -30.00
CA ASP A 308 -3.48 17.71 -29.12
C ASP A 308 -2.99 18.66 -28.02
N LEU A 309 -3.64 19.82 -27.92
CA LEU A 309 -3.35 20.76 -26.83
C LEU A 309 -3.88 20.17 -25.51
N LYS A 310 -3.01 20.13 -24.51
CA LYS A 310 -3.30 19.57 -23.20
C LYS A 310 -3.34 20.69 -22.15
N PRO A 311 -4.17 20.56 -21.09
CA PRO A 311 -4.18 21.52 -20.00
C PRO A 311 -2.77 21.78 -19.47
N CYS A 312 -2.45 23.05 -19.27
CA CYS A 312 -1.14 23.48 -18.79
C CYS A 312 -1.08 23.38 -17.28
N SER A 313 0.06 23.01 -16.74
CA SER A 313 0.33 23.04 -15.31
C SER A 313 1.22 24.25 -14.98
N SER A 314 0.91 25.09 -13.95
CA SER A 314 1.79 26.15 -13.49
C SER A 314 2.31 25.93 -12.08
N ASP A 315 3.30 26.73 -11.69
CA ASP A 315 3.92 26.70 -10.36
C ASP A 315 3.23 27.63 -9.33
N GLY A 316 2.16 28.37 -9.73
CA GLY A 316 1.37 29.25 -8.85
C GLY A 316 0.35 28.52 -7.99
N ASP A 317 -0.05 29.13 -6.87
CA ASP A 317 -0.99 28.55 -5.90
C ASP A 317 -2.47 28.79 -6.27
N SER A 318 -2.75 29.62 -7.26
CA SER A 318 -4.11 29.88 -7.77
C SER A 318 -4.13 29.93 -9.29
N TRP A 319 -5.03 29.16 -9.90
CA TRP A 319 -5.19 29.07 -11.34
C TRP A 319 -6.56 29.59 -11.76
N THR A 320 -6.56 30.31 -12.86
CA THR A 320 -7.79 30.54 -13.60
C THR A 320 -7.92 29.48 -14.70
N LYS A 321 -9.16 29.08 -15.04
CA LYS A 321 -9.43 28.20 -16.20
C LYS A 321 -8.76 28.70 -17.48
N ARG A 322 -8.63 30.03 -17.61
CA ARG A 322 -7.98 30.68 -18.77
C ARG A 322 -6.49 30.31 -18.84
N GLU A 323 -5.77 30.31 -17.72
CA GLU A 323 -4.34 29.95 -17.67
C GLU A 323 -4.12 28.46 -17.93
N MET A 324 -5.02 27.60 -17.44
CA MET A 324 -4.98 26.16 -17.69
C MET A 324 -5.15 25.82 -19.17
N TYR A 325 -5.99 26.54 -19.89
CA TYR A 325 -6.28 26.31 -21.29
C TYR A 325 -5.64 27.36 -22.24
N ASP A 326 -4.55 28.00 -21.81
CA ASP A 326 -3.80 28.98 -22.60
C ASP A 326 -3.15 28.31 -23.82
N THR A 327 -3.54 28.78 -25.02
CA THR A 327 -3.08 28.19 -26.29
C THR A 327 -1.59 28.37 -26.49
N ARG A 328 -1.02 29.54 -26.15
CA ARG A 328 0.39 29.84 -26.34
C ARG A 328 1.27 28.91 -25.51
N GLN A 329 0.93 28.73 -24.24
CA GLN A 329 1.67 27.85 -23.35
C GLN A 329 1.54 26.38 -23.78
N ALA A 330 0.35 25.96 -24.18
CA ALA A 330 0.10 24.60 -24.65
C ALA A 330 0.87 24.29 -25.95
N VAL A 331 0.91 25.22 -26.91
CA VAL A 331 1.71 25.06 -28.13
C VAL A 331 3.20 24.98 -27.82
N ALA A 332 3.70 25.79 -26.88
CA ALA A 332 5.09 25.70 -26.44
C ALA A 332 5.41 24.31 -25.84
N ASN A 333 4.50 23.75 -25.07
CA ASN A 333 4.64 22.39 -24.52
C ASN A 333 4.67 21.33 -25.64
N VAL A 334 3.81 21.45 -26.67
CA VAL A 334 3.82 20.55 -27.82
C VAL A 334 5.14 20.65 -28.60
N VAL A 335 5.69 21.86 -28.77
CA VAL A 335 7.03 22.03 -29.39
C VAL A 335 8.09 21.22 -28.66
N GLU A 336 8.11 21.31 -27.33
CA GLU A 336 9.09 20.56 -26.53
C GLU A 336 8.84 19.04 -26.59
N GLU A 337 7.57 18.62 -26.59
CA GLU A 337 7.23 17.19 -26.78
C GLU A 337 7.71 16.66 -28.12
N ILE A 338 7.50 17.40 -29.21
CA ILE A 338 7.96 17.01 -30.55
C ILE A 338 9.50 16.98 -30.61
N LYS A 339 10.20 17.97 -30.05
CA LYS A 339 11.67 17.97 -29.99
C LYS A 339 12.20 16.71 -29.30
N ILE A 340 11.62 16.34 -28.17
CA ILE A 340 12.05 15.18 -27.39
C ILE A 340 11.71 13.89 -28.15
N THR A 341 10.51 13.79 -28.73
CA THR A 341 10.08 12.65 -29.52
C THR A 341 11.00 12.44 -30.72
N PHE A 342 11.39 13.51 -31.43
CA PHE A 342 12.30 13.42 -32.56
C PHE A 342 13.71 12.99 -32.16
N LYS A 343 14.22 13.48 -31.00
CA LYS A 343 15.50 13.00 -30.44
C LYS A 343 15.48 11.51 -30.07
N MET A 344 14.33 10.99 -29.66
CA MET A 344 14.18 9.56 -29.34
C MET A 344 14.09 8.72 -30.61
N LEU A 345 13.32 9.17 -31.62
CA LEU A 345 13.07 8.41 -32.84
C LEU A 345 14.22 8.49 -33.84
N PHE A 346 14.93 9.61 -33.91
CA PHE A 346 15.94 9.89 -34.92
C PHE A 346 17.28 10.27 -34.27
N ALA A 347 18.16 9.28 -34.13
CA ALA A 347 19.48 9.50 -33.51
C ALA A 347 20.37 10.47 -34.29
N ASP A 348 20.09 10.67 -35.60
CA ASP A 348 20.81 11.55 -36.53
C ASP A 348 20.23 12.98 -36.59
N ILE A 349 19.27 13.35 -35.75
CA ILE A 349 18.67 14.69 -35.77
C ILE A 349 19.66 15.76 -35.36
N THR A 350 19.76 16.83 -36.15
CA THR A 350 20.74 17.93 -35.92
C THR A 350 20.11 19.06 -35.09
N GLN A 351 20.99 19.97 -34.59
CA GLN A 351 20.54 21.14 -33.85
C GLN A 351 19.80 22.14 -34.76
N GLU A 352 20.21 22.23 -36.03
CA GLU A 352 19.59 23.06 -37.03
C GLU A 352 18.13 22.58 -37.31
N GLU A 353 17.93 21.28 -37.45
CA GLU A 353 16.61 20.69 -37.63
C GLU A 353 15.72 20.98 -36.39
N LEU A 354 16.25 20.80 -35.17
CA LEU A 354 15.52 21.09 -33.93
C LEU A 354 15.18 22.58 -33.76
N ALA A 355 16.03 23.48 -34.24
CA ALA A 355 15.80 24.93 -34.20
C ALA A 355 14.66 25.38 -35.12
N MET A 356 14.35 24.62 -36.17
CA MET A 356 13.22 24.91 -37.06
C MET A 356 11.86 24.53 -36.48
N LEU A 357 11.81 23.56 -35.56
CA LEU A 357 10.55 23.01 -35.04
C LEU A 357 9.61 24.04 -34.42
N PRO A 358 10.04 25.00 -33.58
CA PRO A 358 9.12 25.98 -32.98
C PRO A 358 8.30 26.74 -34.02
N SER A 359 8.97 27.27 -35.04
CA SER A 359 8.31 28.00 -36.11
C SER A 359 7.39 27.11 -36.95
N LEU A 360 7.83 25.89 -37.29
CA LEU A 360 7.04 24.95 -38.06
C LEU A 360 5.79 24.48 -37.34
N VAL A 361 5.89 24.21 -36.02
CA VAL A 361 4.74 23.80 -35.20
C VAL A 361 3.73 24.95 -35.11
N SER A 362 4.17 26.18 -34.82
CA SER A 362 3.27 27.36 -34.78
C SER A 362 2.52 27.52 -36.13
N LYS A 363 3.23 27.48 -37.24
CA LYS A 363 2.63 27.55 -38.58
C LYS A 363 1.67 26.39 -38.87
N THR A 364 1.88 25.24 -38.26
CA THR A 364 0.99 24.09 -38.38
C THR A 364 -0.35 24.32 -37.69
N TYR A 365 -0.35 24.98 -36.54
CA TYR A 365 -1.59 25.40 -35.86
C TYR A 365 -2.29 26.52 -36.64
N GLU A 366 -1.55 27.53 -37.12
CA GLU A 366 -2.10 28.58 -38.00
C GLU A 366 -2.76 27.97 -39.28
N TYR A 367 -2.16 26.94 -39.86
CA TYR A 367 -2.67 26.26 -41.05
C TYR A 367 -4.07 25.65 -40.85
N VAL A 368 -4.38 25.20 -39.62
CA VAL A 368 -5.71 24.66 -39.26
C VAL A 368 -6.61 25.73 -38.61
N GLY A 369 -6.18 26.99 -38.55
CA GLY A 369 -6.98 28.12 -38.05
C GLY A 369 -6.93 28.32 -36.53
N ILE A 370 -5.92 27.75 -35.86
CA ILE A 370 -5.67 27.97 -34.42
C ILE A 370 -4.54 29.00 -34.29
N ASP A 371 -4.79 30.09 -33.53
CA ASP A 371 -3.76 31.09 -33.24
C ASP A 371 -2.82 30.56 -32.14
N PRO A 372 -1.52 30.33 -32.44
CA PRO A 372 -0.56 29.78 -31.46
C PRO A 372 -0.08 30.83 -30.45
N THR A 373 -0.44 32.11 -30.62
CA THR A 373 0.08 33.23 -29.81
C THR A 373 -0.92 33.78 -28.81
N ASP A 374 -2.22 33.52 -29.01
CA ASP A 374 -3.31 34.01 -28.14
C ASP A 374 -4.52 33.07 -28.20
N GLY A 375 -5.37 33.17 -27.17
CA GLY A 375 -6.63 32.45 -27.10
C GLY A 375 -6.63 31.27 -26.10
N THR A 376 -7.75 30.58 -26.11
CA THR A 376 -7.96 29.39 -25.27
C THR A 376 -8.47 28.22 -26.12
N PHE A 377 -8.06 27.02 -25.78
CA PHE A 377 -8.46 25.81 -26.51
C PHE A 377 -9.51 24.95 -25.79
N GLU A 378 -10.08 25.42 -24.66
CA GLU A 378 -11.06 24.68 -23.83
C GLU A 378 -12.24 24.10 -24.65
N LYS A 379 -12.67 24.83 -25.69
CA LYS A 379 -13.81 24.44 -26.53
C LYS A 379 -13.43 23.66 -27.80
N LEU A 380 -12.15 23.47 -28.06
CA LEU A 380 -11.69 22.74 -29.24
C LEU A 380 -11.87 21.24 -29.03
N THR A 381 -12.27 20.57 -30.10
CA THR A 381 -12.38 19.10 -30.12
C THR A 381 -11.11 18.47 -30.71
N VAL A 382 -10.88 17.19 -30.45
CA VAL A 382 -9.71 16.44 -30.96
C VAL A 382 -9.54 16.51 -32.49
N ASN A 383 -10.62 16.72 -33.21
CA ASN A 383 -10.59 16.85 -34.68
C ASN A 383 -10.14 18.24 -35.18
N ALA A 384 -10.06 19.24 -34.30
CA ALA A 384 -9.59 20.58 -34.65
C ALA A 384 -8.05 20.66 -34.70
N PHE A 385 -7.35 19.74 -34.02
CA PHE A 385 -5.91 19.78 -33.96
C PHE A 385 -5.23 19.21 -35.20
N PRO A 386 -4.07 19.77 -35.59
CA PRO A 386 -3.30 19.28 -36.73
C PRO A 386 -2.75 17.85 -36.47
N THR A 387 -2.30 17.19 -37.53
CA THR A 387 -1.64 15.89 -37.47
C THR A 387 -0.23 15.97 -38.03
N PHE A 388 0.57 14.91 -37.93
CA PHE A 388 1.86 14.85 -38.61
C PHE A 388 1.72 14.99 -40.14
N GLN A 389 0.58 14.57 -40.74
CA GLN A 389 0.31 14.79 -42.17
C GLN A 389 0.18 16.29 -42.47
N THR A 390 -0.50 17.05 -41.59
CA THR A 390 -0.61 18.52 -41.70
C THR A 390 0.77 19.16 -41.54
N PHE A 391 1.54 18.74 -40.53
CA PHE A 391 2.89 19.23 -40.32
C PHE A 391 3.82 19.01 -41.51
N ALA A 392 3.80 17.80 -42.10
CA ALA A 392 4.58 17.49 -43.30
C ALA A 392 4.19 18.37 -44.50
N THR A 393 2.89 18.75 -44.59
CA THR A 393 2.41 19.67 -45.61
C THR A 393 3.00 21.05 -45.44
N VAL A 394 3.01 21.58 -44.19
CA VAL A 394 3.61 22.87 -43.86
C VAL A 394 5.14 22.87 -44.12
N VAL A 395 5.85 21.79 -43.76
CA VAL A 395 7.28 21.65 -44.06
C VAL A 395 7.54 21.75 -45.58
N LYS A 396 6.73 21.08 -46.40
CA LYS A 396 6.85 21.17 -47.85
C LYS A 396 6.55 22.57 -48.40
N GLN A 397 5.62 23.30 -47.81
CA GLN A 397 5.32 24.70 -48.16
C GLN A 397 6.48 25.62 -47.84
N GLU A 398 7.08 25.47 -46.64
CA GLU A 398 8.23 26.25 -46.25
C GLU A 398 9.46 25.98 -47.13
N ILE A 399 9.73 24.74 -47.48
CA ILE A 399 10.80 24.42 -48.46
C ILE A 399 10.59 25.19 -49.75
N LYS A 400 9.37 25.21 -50.30
CA LYS A 400 9.06 25.94 -51.54
C LYS A 400 9.24 27.45 -51.37
N LYS A 401 8.85 28.00 -50.22
CA LYS A 401 8.97 29.43 -49.90
C LYS A 401 10.44 29.84 -49.87
N TYR A 402 11.25 29.22 -49.02
CA TYR A 402 12.69 29.53 -48.88
C TYR A 402 13.47 29.34 -50.17
N THR A 403 13.08 28.36 -50.98
CA THR A 403 13.70 28.14 -52.30
C THR A 403 13.38 29.27 -53.27
N LYS A 404 12.22 29.91 -53.17
CA LYS A 404 11.80 31.00 -54.05
C LYS A 404 12.38 32.37 -53.61
N GLU A 405 12.52 32.61 -52.28
CA GLU A 405 12.97 33.89 -51.74
C GLU A 405 14.47 34.11 -52.03
N ASP A 406 15.38 33.28 -51.61
CA ASP A 406 16.78 33.27 -51.94
C ASP A 406 17.41 31.89 -51.57
N SER A 407 17.68 31.06 -52.54
CA SER A 407 18.17 29.71 -52.30
C SER A 407 19.60 29.64 -51.80
N ILE A 408 20.40 30.69 -51.97
CA ILE A 408 21.79 30.74 -51.54
C ILE A 408 21.85 31.24 -50.10
N ALA A 409 21.16 32.36 -49.80
CA ALA A 409 21.09 32.89 -48.43
C ALA A 409 20.45 31.92 -47.43
N ASN A 410 19.46 31.15 -47.88
CA ASN A 410 18.68 30.20 -47.05
C ASN A 410 19.15 28.74 -47.21
N ALA A 411 20.37 28.51 -47.68
CA ALA A 411 20.85 27.14 -47.98
C ALA A 411 20.86 26.22 -46.76
N LEU A 412 21.17 26.74 -45.59
CA LEU A 412 21.21 25.98 -44.34
C LEU A 412 19.77 25.56 -43.90
N GLU A 413 18.84 26.51 -43.91
CA GLU A 413 17.42 26.29 -43.59
C GLU A 413 16.78 25.32 -44.55
N ILE A 414 17.07 25.45 -45.85
CA ILE A 414 16.56 24.54 -46.89
C ILE A 414 17.09 23.11 -46.66
N SER A 415 18.38 22.99 -46.28
CA SER A 415 18.97 21.69 -45.94
C SER A 415 18.29 21.03 -44.73
N ALA A 416 18.12 21.78 -43.65
CA ALA A 416 17.43 21.33 -42.45
C ALA A 416 15.96 20.94 -42.71
N LEU A 417 15.23 21.76 -43.47
CA LEU A 417 13.85 21.47 -43.85
C LEU A 417 13.73 20.20 -44.73
N ARG A 418 14.67 19.99 -45.65
CA ARG A 418 14.71 18.76 -46.46
C ARG A 418 14.98 17.53 -45.63
N ALA A 419 15.92 17.60 -44.68
CA ALA A 419 16.20 16.52 -43.76
C ALA A 419 14.98 16.20 -42.87
N LEU A 420 14.30 17.22 -42.32
CA LEU A 420 13.04 17.05 -41.60
C LEU A 420 11.97 16.40 -42.48
N ASN A 421 11.81 16.83 -43.73
CA ASN A 421 10.83 16.25 -44.65
C ASN A 421 11.13 14.77 -44.96
N MET A 422 12.40 14.36 -44.98
CA MET A 422 12.75 12.93 -45.09
C MET A 422 12.34 12.15 -43.83
N LYS A 423 12.60 12.71 -42.64
CA LYS A 423 12.17 12.08 -41.37
C LYS A 423 10.63 11.99 -41.28
N MET A 424 9.89 12.98 -41.83
CA MET A 424 8.44 12.94 -41.89
C MET A 424 7.87 11.77 -42.70
N ARG A 425 8.62 11.21 -43.64
CA ARG A 425 8.18 10.02 -44.38
C ARG A 425 7.99 8.79 -43.51
N HIS A 426 8.75 8.70 -42.39
CA HIS A 426 8.56 7.63 -41.43
C HIS A 426 7.27 7.80 -40.62
N LEU A 427 6.82 9.03 -40.38
CA LEU A 427 5.70 9.38 -39.52
C LEU A 427 4.39 9.60 -40.26
N THR A 428 4.38 9.69 -41.58
CA THR A 428 3.21 10.08 -42.39
C THR A 428 2.98 9.14 -43.55
N CYS A 429 1.84 9.28 -44.22
CA CYS A 429 1.59 8.67 -45.51
C CYS A 429 2.24 9.51 -46.62
N TYR A 430 3.13 8.92 -47.41
CA TYR A 430 3.83 9.56 -48.52
C TYR A 430 3.59 8.78 -49.80
N ASP A 431 3.05 9.48 -50.81
CA ASP A 431 2.70 8.89 -52.13
C ASP A 431 1.83 7.61 -52.02
N GLY A 432 0.91 7.58 -51.06
CA GLY A 432 -0.01 6.46 -50.83
C GLY A 432 0.62 5.28 -50.04
N VAL A 433 1.85 5.44 -49.55
CA VAL A 433 2.52 4.43 -48.74
C VAL A 433 2.70 4.98 -47.30
N ASP A 434 2.24 4.21 -46.33
CA ASP A 434 2.43 4.57 -44.92
C ASP A 434 3.88 4.36 -44.48
N GLY A 435 4.42 5.37 -43.82
CA GLY A 435 5.70 5.28 -43.18
C GLY A 435 5.72 4.26 -42.02
N GLU A 436 6.90 3.81 -41.65
CA GLU A 436 7.11 2.79 -40.63
C GLU A 436 6.38 3.09 -39.31
N TYR A 437 6.37 4.36 -38.89
CA TYR A 437 5.77 4.83 -37.66
C TYR A 437 4.40 5.52 -37.82
N ALA A 438 3.92 5.66 -39.08
CA ALA A 438 2.70 6.40 -39.39
C ALA A 438 1.49 5.89 -38.61
N LYS A 439 1.34 4.58 -38.47
CA LYS A 439 0.25 3.94 -37.71
C LYS A 439 0.22 4.27 -36.21
N TYR A 440 1.31 4.77 -35.64
CA TYR A 440 1.40 5.13 -34.24
C TYR A 440 1.23 6.63 -33.99
N PHE A 441 1.58 7.47 -34.97
CA PHE A 441 1.68 8.92 -34.81
C PHE A 441 0.76 9.72 -35.74
N ASN A 442 0.38 9.20 -36.91
CA ASN A 442 -0.33 9.98 -37.89
C ASN A 442 -1.85 9.77 -37.83
N GLY A 443 -2.53 10.72 -37.22
CA GLY A 443 -4.00 10.71 -37.13
C GLY A 443 -4.48 11.57 -35.98
N THR A 444 -5.79 11.71 -35.86
CA THR A 444 -6.45 12.35 -34.72
C THR A 444 -6.55 11.35 -33.56
N THR A 445 -6.61 11.86 -32.37
CA THR A 445 -6.80 11.02 -31.16
C THR A 445 -8.12 10.25 -31.30
N THR A 446 -8.01 8.93 -31.20
CA THR A 446 -9.17 8.02 -31.34
C THR A 446 -9.94 7.83 -30.04
N ILE A 447 -9.40 8.30 -28.92
CA ILE A 447 -10.04 8.24 -27.59
C ILE A 447 -11.07 9.37 -27.54
N SER A 448 -12.37 9.04 -27.44
CA SER A 448 -13.41 10.06 -27.47
C SER A 448 -13.37 10.96 -26.24
N SER A 449 -13.64 12.25 -26.44
CA SER A 449 -13.72 13.23 -25.35
C SER A 449 -14.85 12.93 -24.35
N ALA A 450 -15.90 12.23 -24.79
CA ALA A 450 -16.98 11.76 -23.94
C ALA A 450 -16.49 10.65 -22.98
N LEU A 451 -15.77 9.65 -23.49
CA LEU A 451 -15.16 8.62 -22.64
C LEU A 451 -14.25 9.21 -21.57
N MET A 452 -13.50 10.28 -21.90
CA MET A 452 -12.59 10.92 -20.96
C MET A 452 -13.29 11.66 -19.82
N LYS A 453 -14.49 12.22 -20.06
CA LYS A 453 -15.25 12.96 -19.04
C LYS A 453 -16.11 12.06 -18.17
N ASP A 454 -16.71 11.03 -18.77
CA ASP A 454 -17.77 10.23 -18.14
C ASP A 454 -17.22 8.95 -17.49
N SER A 455 -16.04 8.48 -17.89
CA SER A 455 -15.46 7.25 -17.34
C SER A 455 -14.73 7.51 -16.03
N THR A 456 -15.15 6.79 -14.99
CA THR A 456 -14.50 6.84 -13.67
C THR A 456 -13.14 6.13 -13.69
N VAL A 457 -13.00 5.05 -14.47
CA VAL A 457 -11.76 4.26 -14.56
C VAL A 457 -11.30 4.19 -16.01
N LEU A 458 -10.11 4.69 -16.26
CA LEU A 458 -9.43 4.66 -17.57
C LEU A 458 -8.12 3.90 -17.42
N SER A 459 -8.01 2.74 -18.04
CA SER A 459 -6.78 1.93 -18.04
C SER A 459 -6.12 1.95 -19.41
N PHE A 460 -4.83 2.27 -19.44
CA PHE A 460 -3.99 2.27 -20.64
C PHE A 460 -3.12 1.01 -20.66
N GLY A 461 -3.53 0.04 -21.48
CA GLY A 461 -2.76 -1.18 -21.71
C GLY A 461 -1.60 -0.90 -22.67
N THR A 462 -0.37 -1.13 -22.23
CA THR A 462 0.86 -0.82 -22.99
C THR A 462 1.67 -2.05 -23.37
N LYS A 463 1.15 -3.26 -23.13
CA LYS A 463 1.86 -4.53 -23.36
C LYS A 463 2.47 -4.67 -24.75
N ASP A 464 1.72 -4.27 -25.79
CA ASP A 464 2.18 -4.41 -27.16
C ASP A 464 3.34 -3.46 -27.51
N LEU A 465 3.52 -2.38 -26.74
CA LEU A 465 4.63 -1.45 -26.91
C LEU A 465 5.97 -2.04 -26.52
N PHE A 466 5.99 -3.08 -25.67
CA PHE A 466 7.22 -3.78 -25.30
C PHE A 466 7.69 -4.79 -26.39
N GLN A 467 6.98 -4.87 -27.51
CA GLN A 467 7.34 -5.72 -28.67
C GLN A 467 7.95 -4.94 -29.84
N VAL A 468 8.02 -3.61 -29.74
CA VAL A 468 8.64 -2.75 -30.76
C VAL A 468 10.05 -2.33 -30.31
N ASP A 469 10.81 -1.65 -31.18
CA ASP A 469 12.14 -1.16 -30.83
C ASP A 469 12.10 -0.14 -29.65
N ASP A 470 13.20 -0.03 -28.92
CA ASP A 470 13.24 0.77 -27.70
C ASP A 470 13.01 2.27 -27.94
N SER A 471 13.46 2.81 -29.08
CA SER A 471 13.28 4.22 -29.43
C SER A 471 11.81 4.55 -29.61
N LEU A 472 11.11 3.72 -30.38
CA LEU A 472 9.68 3.86 -30.63
C LEU A 472 8.87 3.63 -29.33
N LYS A 473 9.22 2.57 -28.59
CA LYS A 473 8.58 2.27 -27.28
C LYS A 473 8.65 3.48 -26.34
N ASN A 474 9.86 4.02 -26.13
CA ASN A 474 10.07 5.10 -25.19
C ASN A 474 9.38 6.41 -25.62
N ALA A 475 9.37 6.71 -26.93
CA ALA A 475 8.64 7.85 -27.49
C ALA A 475 7.12 7.72 -27.26
N LEU A 476 6.55 6.54 -27.50
CA LEU A 476 5.12 6.27 -27.30
C LEU A 476 4.74 6.27 -25.80
N LEU A 477 5.53 5.62 -24.96
CA LEU A 477 5.29 5.62 -23.50
C LEU A 477 5.30 7.04 -22.94
N ARG A 478 6.28 7.87 -23.35
CA ARG A 478 6.31 9.27 -22.94
C ARG A 478 5.03 10.01 -23.31
N MET A 479 4.57 9.85 -24.54
CA MET A 479 3.34 10.49 -25.04
C MET A 479 2.12 10.02 -24.23
N ILE A 480 2.03 8.72 -23.93
CA ILE A 480 0.96 8.12 -23.13
C ILE A 480 0.97 8.69 -21.71
N PHE A 481 2.13 8.76 -21.05
CA PHE A 481 2.25 9.30 -19.71
C PHE A 481 1.81 10.77 -19.65
N GLN A 482 2.24 11.59 -20.61
CA GLN A 482 1.82 12.99 -20.70
C GLN A 482 0.31 13.12 -20.94
N TYR A 483 -0.24 12.27 -21.81
CA TYR A 483 -1.66 12.26 -22.08
C TYR A 483 -2.47 11.81 -20.85
N ALA A 484 -2.11 10.69 -20.25
CA ALA A 484 -2.76 10.16 -19.05
C ALA A 484 -2.71 11.17 -17.88
N TRP A 485 -1.57 11.83 -17.69
CA TRP A 485 -1.45 12.88 -16.68
C TRP A 485 -2.36 14.09 -16.97
N SER A 486 -2.48 14.49 -18.23
CA SER A 486 -3.37 15.60 -18.62
C SER A 486 -4.85 15.33 -18.27
N LEU A 487 -5.26 14.05 -18.20
CA LEU A 487 -6.60 13.65 -17.77
C LEU A 487 -6.81 13.83 -16.27
N CYS A 488 -5.74 13.81 -15.49
CA CYS A 488 -5.77 14.12 -14.06
C CYS A 488 -5.84 15.62 -13.80
N LEU A 489 -5.23 16.44 -14.66
CA LEU A 489 -5.22 17.90 -14.52
C LEU A 489 -6.54 18.59 -14.86
N GLY A 490 -7.30 18.02 -15.76
CA GLY A 490 -8.52 18.64 -16.31
C GLY A 490 -9.75 18.65 -15.40
N ASN A 491 -9.63 18.25 -14.14
CA ASN A 491 -10.79 18.03 -13.27
C ASN A 491 -10.53 18.64 -11.88
N GLU A 492 -10.78 19.96 -11.72
CA GLU A 492 -10.52 20.70 -10.48
C GLU A 492 -11.37 20.23 -9.28
N ASP A 493 -12.56 19.68 -9.54
CA ASP A 493 -13.55 19.33 -8.52
C ASP A 493 -13.57 17.82 -8.19
N GLN A 494 -12.73 17.00 -8.84
CA GLN A 494 -12.75 15.55 -8.67
C GLN A 494 -11.38 15.02 -8.23
N GLU A 495 -11.36 14.27 -7.16
CA GLU A 495 -10.17 13.50 -6.74
C GLU A 495 -9.76 12.51 -7.84
N CYS A 496 -8.48 12.49 -8.18
CA CYS A 496 -7.93 11.66 -9.24
C CYS A 496 -6.77 10.80 -8.74
N VAL A 497 -6.72 9.57 -9.22
CA VAL A 497 -5.64 8.61 -8.94
C VAL A 497 -4.88 8.34 -10.24
N PHE A 498 -3.60 8.64 -10.24
CA PHE A 498 -2.68 8.25 -11.31
C PHE A 498 -1.96 6.97 -10.88
N ALA A 499 -2.42 5.83 -11.38
CA ALA A 499 -1.91 4.52 -11.01
C ALA A 499 -0.91 4.01 -12.06
N VAL A 500 0.21 3.43 -11.62
CA VAL A 500 1.22 2.83 -12.49
C VAL A 500 1.58 1.46 -11.93
N ASP A 501 1.23 0.41 -12.67
CA ASP A 501 1.65 -0.94 -12.33
C ASP A 501 3.05 -1.23 -12.90
N GLU A 502 3.85 -2.02 -12.20
CA GLU A 502 5.22 -2.39 -12.58
C GLU A 502 6.08 -1.18 -13.02
N GLU A 503 6.09 -0.13 -12.22
CA GLU A 503 6.73 1.17 -12.51
C GLU A 503 8.19 1.03 -12.94
N HIS A 504 8.93 -0.01 -12.44
CA HIS A 504 10.31 -0.29 -12.82
C HIS A 504 10.51 -0.49 -14.33
N MET A 505 9.49 -0.94 -15.07
CA MET A 505 9.57 -1.11 -16.52
C MET A 505 9.67 0.22 -17.26
N PHE A 506 9.25 1.30 -16.65
CA PHE A 506 9.21 2.64 -17.26
C PHE A 506 10.41 3.50 -16.84
N ILE A 507 10.86 3.39 -15.58
CA ILE A 507 11.95 4.23 -15.05
C ILE A 507 13.34 3.88 -15.59
N GLN A 508 13.48 2.77 -16.31
CA GLN A 508 14.74 2.44 -17.03
C GLN A 508 15.10 3.55 -18.04
N GLU A 509 14.12 4.26 -18.57
CA GLU A 509 14.33 5.44 -19.41
C GLU A 509 14.40 6.70 -18.53
N PRO A 510 15.56 7.43 -18.48
CA PRO A 510 15.72 8.57 -17.59
C PRO A 510 14.67 9.67 -17.77
N LYS A 511 14.19 9.89 -18.99
CA LYS A 511 13.15 10.89 -19.26
C LYS A 511 11.77 10.50 -18.71
N LEU A 512 11.45 9.22 -18.65
CA LEU A 512 10.22 8.73 -18.02
C LEU A 512 10.34 8.80 -16.49
N ALA A 513 11.50 8.45 -15.93
CA ALA A 513 11.77 8.61 -14.50
C ALA A 513 11.63 10.07 -14.04
N GLU A 514 12.16 11.02 -14.83
CA GLU A 514 12.00 12.47 -14.60
C GLU A 514 10.52 12.88 -14.58
N ILE A 515 9.73 12.42 -15.55
CA ILE A 515 8.29 12.71 -15.65
C ILE A 515 7.54 12.20 -14.43
N LEU A 516 7.74 10.96 -14.02
CA LEU A 516 7.08 10.37 -12.85
C LEU A 516 7.43 11.13 -11.57
N ALA A 517 8.71 11.47 -11.37
CA ALA A 517 9.13 12.28 -10.23
C ALA A 517 8.50 13.69 -10.23
N VAL A 518 8.28 14.29 -11.41
CA VAL A 518 7.57 15.58 -11.55
C VAL A 518 6.09 15.43 -11.22
N PHE A 519 5.43 14.36 -11.71
CA PHE A 519 4.01 14.10 -11.43
C PHE A 519 3.78 13.95 -9.93
N GLN A 520 4.60 13.17 -9.24
CA GLN A 520 4.50 13.01 -7.78
C GLN A 520 4.67 14.33 -7.02
N ARG A 521 5.62 15.17 -7.41
CA ARG A 521 5.81 16.48 -6.77
C ARG A 521 4.64 17.42 -6.97
N ARG A 522 3.94 17.31 -8.11
CA ARG A 522 2.85 18.21 -8.49
C ARG A 522 1.46 17.67 -8.16
N SER A 523 1.32 16.39 -7.89
CA SER A 523 0.04 15.69 -7.70
C SER A 523 -0.90 16.40 -6.72
N ARG A 524 -0.37 16.82 -5.56
CA ARG A 524 -1.14 17.49 -4.51
C ARG A 524 -1.87 18.75 -4.99
N LYS A 525 -1.27 19.54 -5.90
CA LYS A 525 -1.88 20.78 -6.42
C LYS A 525 -3.13 20.53 -7.26
N TYR A 526 -3.27 19.33 -7.80
CA TYR A 526 -4.33 18.98 -8.73
C TYR A 526 -5.32 17.97 -8.16
N HIS A 527 -5.44 17.90 -6.83
CA HIS A 527 -6.27 16.91 -6.16
C HIS A 527 -6.02 15.48 -6.70
N THR A 528 -4.78 15.20 -7.05
CA THR A 528 -4.34 13.94 -7.62
C THR A 528 -3.37 13.24 -6.68
N VAL A 529 -3.46 11.94 -6.60
CA VAL A 529 -2.48 11.08 -5.92
C VAL A 529 -1.84 10.11 -6.89
N THR A 530 -0.61 9.70 -6.62
CA THR A 530 0.03 8.62 -7.39
C THR A 530 -0.03 7.32 -6.61
N LEU A 531 -0.28 6.22 -7.31
CA LEU A 531 -0.27 4.86 -6.76
C LEU A 531 0.59 3.98 -7.66
N SER A 532 1.78 3.64 -7.21
CA SER A 532 2.74 2.84 -7.98
C SER A 532 2.96 1.46 -7.38
N SER A 533 3.21 0.46 -8.22
CA SER A 533 3.72 -0.84 -7.79
C SER A 533 5.02 -1.19 -8.50
N THR A 534 5.93 -1.91 -7.82
CA THR A 534 7.20 -2.35 -8.41
C THR A 534 7.71 -3.66 -7.82
N GLN A 535 8.38 -4.47 -8.64
CA GLN A 535 9.09 -5.68 -8.19
C GLN A 535 10.60 -5.44 -8.03
N GLU A 536 11.17 -4.50 -8.78
CA GLU A 536 12.61 -4.29 -8.89
C GLU A 536 13.02 -2.95 -8.28
N VAL A 537 13.64 -3.02 -7.10
CA VAL A 537 14.17 -1.83 -6.41
C VAL A 537 15.48 -1.37 -7.04
N VAL A 538 16.24 -2.29 -7.61
CA VAL A 538 17.57 -2.03 -8.19
C VAL A 538 17.52 -0.97 -9.28
N GLU A 539 16.43 -0.94 -10.06
CA GLU A 539 16.27 0.06 -11.13
C GLU A 539 16.26 1.49 -10.59
N TYR A 540 15.66 1.74 -9.42
CA TYR A 540 15.63 3.08 -8.80
C TYR A 540 17.00 3.55 -8.27
N THR A 541 17.93 2.63 -8.07
CA THR A 541 19.30 2.94 -7.61
C THR A 541 20.31 3.02 -8.74
N ASN A 542 19.88 2.85 -9.99
CA ASN A 542 20.72 3.06 -11.17
C ASN A 542 21.29 4.48 -11.14
N PRO A 543 22.64 4.67 -11.28
CA PRO A 543 23.29 5.98 -11.22
C PRO A 543 22.68 7.02 -12.17
N ALA A 544 22.18 6.61 -13.33
CA ALA A 544 21.56 7.51 -14.32
C ALA A 544 20.25 8.17 -13.82
N ILE A 545 19.54 7.52 -12.89
CA ILE A 545 18.23 7.99 -12.41
C ILE A 545 18.13 8.08 -10.88
N LEU A 546 19.22 7.86 -10.15
CA LEU A 546 19.22 7.79 -8.68
C LEU A 546 18.53 8.98 -8.01
N ASN A 547 18.71 10.19 -8.54
CA ASN A 547 18.05 11.39 -8.01
C ASN A 547 16.54 11.34 -8.21
N HIS A 548 16.05 10.82 -9.34
CA HIS A 548 14.64 10.64 -9.61
C HIS A 548 14.06 9.50 -8.78
N GLY A 549 14.78 8.38 -8.66
CA GLY A 549 14.41 7.26 -7.79
C GLY A 549 14.25 7.69 -6.33
N LYS A 550 15.23 8.41 -5.78
CA LYS A 550 15.11 9.00 -4.43
C LYS A 550 13.95 9.97 -4.32
N ALA A 551 13.70 10.79 -5.34
CA ALA A 551 12.58 11.72 -5.32
C ALA A 551 11.22 10.99 -5.30
N ILE A 552 11.07 9.87 -6.02
CA ILE A 552 9.87 9.04 -6.03
C ILE A 552 9.60 8.49 -4.63
N PHE A 553 10.58 7.88 -3.96
CA PHE A 553 10.41 7.37 -2.61
C PHE A 553 10.16 8.48 -1.58
N ASN A 554 10.93 9.57 -1.61
CA ASN A 554 10.79 10.67 -0.65
C ASN A 554 9.49 11.45 -0.80
N ASN A 555 8.89 11.50 -1.99
CA ASN A 555 7.61 12.15 -2.22
C ASN A 555 6.42 11.21 -1.99
N SER A 556 6.63 9.97 -1.57
CA SER A 556 5.58 9.01 -1.22
C SER A 556 5.38 8.99 0.29
N ALA A 557 4.31 9.63 0.77
CA ALA A 557 3.93 9.59 2.18
C ALA A 557 3.46 8.20 2.63
N TYR A 558 3.11 7.36 1.67
CA TYR A 558 2.73 5.97 1.89
C TYR A 558 3.68 5.04 1.16
N GLN A 559 4.29 4.13 1.90
CA GLN A 559 5.21 3.16 1.33
C GLN A 559 4.88 1.78 1.90
N VAL A 560 4.75 0.78 1.04
CA VAL A 560 4.46 -0.59 1.47
C VAL A 560 5.54 -1.53 0.98
N TYR A 561 6.17 -2.20 1.91
CA TYR A 561 7.27 -3.10 1.67
C TYR A 561 6.84 -4.54 1.95
N MET A 562 6.50 -5.26 0.89
CA MET A 562 6.24 -6.69 0.93
C MET A 562 7.55 -7.49 0.86
N THR A 563 7.48 -8.80 0.83
CA THR A 563 8.66 -9.67 0.78
C THR A 563 9.59 -9.28 -0.37
N LEU A 564 10.86 -9.08 -0.06
CA LEU A 564 11.93 -8.77 -1.01
C LEU A 564 13.11 -9.72 -0.87
N LYS A 565 13.85 -9.92 -1.95
CA LYS A 565 15.13 -10.64 -1.91
C LYS A 565 16.20 -9.78 -1.22
N LYS A 566 17.17 -10.42 -0.59
CA LYS A 566 18.27 -9.77 0.15
C LYS A 566 18.97 -8.65 -0.63
N ASN A 567 19.26 -8.87 -1.92
CA ASN A 567 19.89 -7.84 -2.76
C ASN A 567 18.99 -6.60 -2.92
N SER A 568 17.68 -6.79 -3.11
CA SER A 568 16.72 -5.69 -3.23
C SER A 568 16.55 -4.93 -1.90
N VAL A 569 16.62 -5.62 -0.75
CA VAL A 569 16.62 -4.98 0.57
C VAL A 569 17.86 -4.10 0.76
N SER A 570 19.04 -4.57 0.34
CA SER A 570 20.26 -3.78 0.39
C SER A 570 20.19 -2.50 -0.48
N GLU A 571 19.55 -2.58 -1.65
CA GLU A 571 19.33 -1.40 -2.51
C GLU A 571 18.27 -0.47 -1.92
N LEU A 572 17.24 -1.02 -1.29
CA LEU A 572 16.17 -0.26 -0.65
C LEU A 572 16.71 0.68 0.44
N SER A 573 17.73 0.27 1.19
CA SER A 573 18.37 1.11 2.21
C SER A 573 19.01 2.41 1.68
N LYS A 574 19.24 2.51 0.37
CA LYS A 574 19.73 3.72 -0.29
C LYS A 574 18.63 4.73 -0.63
N LEU A 575 17.37 4.27 -0.61
CA LEU A 575 16.19 5.03 -1.04
C LEU A 575 15.30 5.46 0.13
N THR A 576 15.34 4.73 1.24
CA THR A 576 14.45 4.92 2.38
C THR A 576 15.18 4.71 3.71
N SER A 577 14.59 5.23 4.80
CA SER A 577 15.16 5.17 6.16
C SER A 577 14.40 4.16 7.02
N LEU A 578 14.41 2.89 6.61
CA LEU A 578 13.88 1.78 7.41
C LEU A 578 14.87 1.35 8.50
N TYR A 579 14.36 0.85 9.62
CA TYR A 579 15.19 0.29 10.68
C TYR A 579 15.75 -1.09 10.27
N ASP A 580 16.89 -1.48 10.85
CA ASP A 580 17.54 -2.76 10.52
C ASP A 580 16.63 -3.96 10.75
N TYR A 581 15.83 -3.95 11.83
CA TYR A 581 14.88 -5.04 12.11
C TYR A 581 13.76 -5.12 11.07
N GLU A 582 13.29 -3.98 10.54
CA GLU A 582 12.28 -3.94 9.48
C GLU A 582 12.83 -4.49 8.17
N MET A 583 14.06 -4.16 7.82
CA MET A 583 14.74 -4.72 6.65
C MET A 583 14.89 -6.25 6.77
N MET A 584 15.23 -6.75 7.96
CA MET A 584 15.25 -8.20 8.23
C MET A 584 13.85 -8.84 8.14
N GLN A 585 12.83 -8.13 8.59
CA GLN A 585 11.45 -8.59 8.48
C GLN A 585 11.00 -8.66 7.03
N ILE A 586 11.26 -7.63 6.21
CA ILE A 586 10.93 -7.59 4.77
C ILE A 586 11.56 -8.77 4.01
N GLU A 587 12.78 -9.19 4.38
CA GLU A 587 13.44 -10.34 3.77
C GLU A 587 12.74 -11.68 4.10
N ARG A 588 12.14 -11.81 5.29
CA ARG A 588 11.67 -13.08 5.86
C ARG A 588 10.16 -13.24 5.93
N GLN A 589 9.41 -12.13 5.81
CA GLN A 589 7.95 -12.19 5.95
C GLN A 589 7.30 -13.03 4.85
N PRO A 590 6.22 -13.76 5.17
CA PRO A 590 5.47 -14.54 4.19
C PRO A 590 4.72 -13.63 3.21
N ALA A 591 4.18 -14.23 2.14
CA ALA A 591 3.30 -13.52 1.22
C ALA A 591 2.10 -12.90 1.95
N HIS A 592 1.63 -11.78 1.45
CA HIS A 592 0.55 -10.95 2.02
C HIS A 592 0.89 -10.24 3.34
N GLN A 593 2.10 -10.36 3.85
CA GLN A 593 2.57 -9.50 4.93
C GLN A 593 3.46 -8.37 4.38
N ALA A 594 3.42 -7.23 5.06
CA ALA A 594 4.17 -6.05 4.66
C ALA A 594 4.51 -5.16 5.86
N ILE A 595 5.54 -4.35 5.71
CA ILE A 595 5.72 -3.13 6.52
C ILE A 595 5.07 -1.98 5.74
N MET A 596 4.04 -1.38 6.32
CA MET A 596 3.37 -0.21 5.75
C MET A 596 3.81 1.06 6.49
N VAL A 597 4.44 1.96 5.77
CA VAL A 597 4.77 3.31 6.26
C VAL A 597 3.62 4.24 5.91
N VAL A 598 3.06 4.87 6.93
CA VAL A 598 1.95 5.82 6.82
C VAL A 598 2.39 7.12 7.49
N GLY A 599 2.96 8.02 6.71
CA GLY A 599 3.59 9.23 7.25
C GLY A 599 4.73 8.87 8.22
N ASN A 600 4.53 9.17 9.50
CA ASN A 600 5.53 8.92 10.56
C ASN A 600 5.40 7.52 11.21
N ARG A 601 4.38 6.74 10.87
CA ARG A 601 4.11 5.43 11.49
C ARG A 601 4.58 4.31 10.59
N HIS A 602 5.24 3.31 11.19
CA HIS A 602 5.61 2.05 10.54
C HIS A 602 4.74 0.95 11.13
N ILE A 603 3.89 0.34 10.33
CA ILE A 603 2.89 -0.62 10.76
C ILE A 603 3.15 -1.96 10.07
N PRO A 604 3.50 -3.03 10.81
CA PRO A 604 3.54 -4.36 10.24
C PRO A 604 2.11 -4.86 10.00
N ILE A 605 1.77 -5.17 8.75
CA ILE A 605 0.41 -5.51 8.35
C ILE A 605 0.33 -6.88 7.68
N GLU A 606 -0.82 -7.53 7.83
CA GLU A 606 -1.27 -8.63 6.98
C GLU A 606 -2.40 -8.11 6.08
N VAL A 607 -2.20 -8.20 4.78
CA VAL A 607 -3.20 -7.79 3.79
C VAL A 607 -4.35 -8.79 3.77
N LEU A 608 -5.57 -8.31 3.97
CA LEU A 608 -6.77 -9.14 4.01
C LEU A 608 -7.68 -8.82 2.83
N ALA A 609 -7.87 -9.80 1.96
CA ALA A 609 -8.84 -9.74 0.87
C ALA A 609 -9.95 -10.76 1.10
N THR A 610 -11.21 -10.33 0.94
CA THR A 610 -12.33 -11.26 0.97
C THR A 610 -12.37 -12.11 -0.30
N ARG A 611 -13.07 -13.24 -0.26
CA ARG A 611 -13.27 -14.05 -1.48
C ARG A 611 -13.92 -13.27 -2.62
N ARG A 612 -14.78 -12.29 -2.30
CA ARG A 612 -15.39 -11.39 -3.30
C ARG A 612 -14.38 -10.42 -3.89
N ASP A 613 -13.47 -9.90 -3.08
CA ASP A 613 -12.39 -9.02 -3.55
C ASP A 613 -11.49 -9.78 -4.54
N LEU A 614 -11.05 -10.98 -4.20
CA LEU A 614 -10.23 -11.82 -5.08
C LEU A 614 -10.97 -12.11 -6.40
N GLN A 615 -12.27 -12.44 -6.34
CA GLN A 615 -13.07 -12.64 -7.56
C GLN A 615 -13.22 -11.38 -8.42
N LEU A 616 -13.19 -10.18 -7.82
CA LEU A 616 -13.22 -8.92 -8.55
C LEU A 616 -11.88 -8.65 -9.24
N LEU A 617 -10.79 -8.98 -8.57
CA LEU A 617 -9.42 -8.71 -9.03
C LEU A 617 -8.89 -9.73 -10.05
N GLU A 618 -9.41 -10.95 -10.05
CA GLU A 618 -9.16 -12.02 -11.03
C GLU A 618 -10.00 -11.81 -12.32
#